data_f4727e23f9d5db0fbfb9c14ae35f2060
#
_entry.id   f4727e23f9d5db0fbfb9c14ae35f2060
#
_cell.length_a   1.000
_cell.length_b   1.000
_cell.length_c   1.000
_cell.angle_alpha   90.00
_cell.angle_beta   90.00
_cell.angle_gamma   90.00
#
_symmetry.space_group_name_H-M   'P 1'
#
loop_
_entity.id
_entity.type
_entity.pdbx_description
1 polymer ?
#
loop_
_entity_poly.entity_id
_entity_poly.type
_entity_poly.pdbx_seq_one_letter_code
_entity_poly.pdbx_strand_id
1 'polypeptide(L)'
;LPAPKNLVVSRVTEDSARLSWTAPNAAFDSFGIAYYEYVSYGEAIVLTVPGSERSYDLTGLKPGTEYFVYIQGVKGGIPSEPLSAIFTT
;
A
#
# COMPACT_ATOMS: atom_id res chain seq x y z
N LEU A 1 -11.27 1.52 15.10
CA LEU A 1 -11.21 0.59 13.96
C LEU A 1 -9.86 -0.08 13.91
N PRO A 2 -9.81 -1.42 13.90
CA PRO A 2 -8.53 -2.12 13.79
C PRO A 2 -7.82 -1.75 12.48
N ALA A 3 -6.51 -1.62 12.53
CA ALA A 3 -5.69 -1.26 11.37
C ALA A 3 -5.01 -2.52 10.80
N PRO A 4 -4.67 -2.53 9.50
CA PRO A 4 -3.80 -3.56 8.96
C PRO A 4 -2.43 -3.52 9.63
N LYS A 5 -1.71 -4.62 9.58
CA LYS A 5 -0.38 -4.77 10.21
C LYS A 5 0.57 -5.47 9.27
N ASN A 6 1.86 -5.37 9.58
CA ASN A 6 2.91 -6.12 8.89
C ASN A 6 2.93 -5.85 7.39
N LEU A 7 2.96 -4.58 7.00
CA LEU A 7 3.14 -4.23 5.60
C LEU A 7 4.56 -4.62 5.19
N VAL A 8 4.65 -5.53 4.22
CA VAL A 8 5.92 -6.03 3.69
C VAL A 8 5.97 -5.75 2.20
N VAL A 9 7.09 -5.22 1.75
CA VAL A 9 7.38 -5.03 0.34
C VAL A 9 8.33 -6.14 -0.09
N SER A 10 7.95 -6.89 -1.12
CA SER A 10 8.74 -8.00 -1.62
C SER A 10 8.73 -8.02 -3.15
N ARG A 11 9.51 -8.92 -3.72
CA ARG A 11 9.60 -9.10 -5.18
C ARG A 11 9.82 -7.78 -5.91
N VAL A 12 10.69 -6.94 -5.36
CA VAL A 12 11.01 -5.66 -5.97
C VAL A 12 11.84 -5.88 -7.22
N THR A 13 11.35 -5.32 -8.33
CA THR A 13 12.10 -5.28 -9.59
C THR A 13 12.32 -3.82 -9.96
N GLU A 14 12.89 -3.57 -11.13
CA GLU A 14 13.12 -2.18 -11.55
C GLU A 14 11.83 -1.43 -11.87
N ASP A 15 10.70 -2.12 -12.06
CA ASP A 15 9.44 -1.49 -12.44
C ASP A 15 8.23 -2.00 -11.63
N SER A 16 8.44 -2.87 -10.66
CA SER A 16 7.33 -3.43 -9.88
C SER A 16 7.74 -3.79 -8.46
N ALA A 17 6.74 -3.98 -7.61
CA ALA A 17 6.93 -4.43 -6.24
C ALA A 17 5.63 -5.06 -5.76
N ARG A 18 5.74 -6.04 -4.86
CA ARG A 18 4.55 -6.64 -4.24
C ARG A 18 4.39 -6.12 -2.83
N LEU A 19 3.21 -5.62 -2.52
CA LEU A 19 2.80 -5.27 -1.16
C LEU A 19 2.04 -6.43 -0.56
N SER A 20 2.32 -6.75 0.69
CA SER A 20 1.58 -7.76 1.45
C SER A 20 1.33 -7.22 2.85
N TRP A 21 0.19 -7.56 3.41
CA TRP A 21 -0.18 -7.11 4.75
C TRP A 21 -1.07 -8.14 5.41
N THR A 22 -1.17 -8.04 6.73
CA THR A 22 -2.16 -8.80 7.49
C THR A 22 -3.21 -7.84 8.00
N ALA A 23 -4.38 -8.36 8.29
CA ALA A 23 -5.45 -7.56 8.86
C ALA A 23 -6.15 -8.39 9.94
N PRO A 24 -6.60 -7.75 11.03
CA PRO A 24 -7.37 -8.44 12.02
C PRO A 24 -8.65 -8.98 11.38
N ASN A 25 -9.28 -9.95 12.04
CA ASN A 25 -10.48 -10.60 11.53
C ASN A 25 -11.69 -9.65 11.63
N ALA A 26 -11.59 -8.51 10.96
CA ALA A 26 -12.65 -7.54 10.83
C ALA A 26 -13.03 -7.48 9.36
N ALA A 27 -14.31 -7.30 9.09
CA ALA A 27 -14.80 -7.22 7.72
C ALA A 27 -14.51 -5.82 7.18
N PHE A 28 -13.36 -5.66 6.54
CA PHE A 28 -13.05 -4.42 5.83
C PHE A 28 -13.81 -4.37 4.51
N ASP A 29 -14.31 -3.19 4.16
CA ASP A 29 -14.97 -2.97 2.87
C ASP A 29 -13.92 -2.90 1.76
N SER A 30 -12.81 -2.25 2.06
CA SER A 30 -11.72 -2.05 1.09
C SER A 30 -10.43 -1.68 1.80
N PHE A 31 -9.34 -1.66 1.04
CA PHE A 31 -8.08 -1.05 1.48
C PHE A 31 -7.73 0.06 0.51
N GLY A 32 -7.34 1.19 1.05
CA GLY A 32 -6.78 2.28 0.26
C GLY A 32 -5.26 2.19 0.27
N ILE A 33 -4.65 2.25 -0.91
CA ILE A 33 -3.21 2.23 -1.08
C ILE A 33 -2.82 3.52 -1.78
N ALA A 34 -1.82 4.22 -1.25
CA ALA A 34 -1.28 5.41 -1.88
C ALA A 34 0.25 5.28 -1.92
N TYR A 35 0.85 5.68 -3.03
CA TYR A 35 2.31 5.68 -3.14
C TYR A 35 2.79 6.85 -4.00
N TYR A 36 4.02 7.29 -3.74
CA TYR A 36 4.64 8.37 -4.47
C TYR A 36 6.17 8.28 -4.39
N GLU A 37 6.85 8.95 -5.31
CA GLU A 37 8.30 9.03 -5.29
C GLU A 37 8.74 9.90 -4.10
N TYR A 38 9.61 9.35 -3.27
CA TYR A 38 10.01 10.00 -2.02
C TYR A 38 10.69 11.35 -2.23
N VAL A 39 11.58 11.45 -3.19
CA VAL A 39 12.40 12.65 -3.39
C VAL A 39 11.66 13.76 -4.13
N SER A 40 10.84 13.40 -5.10
CA SER A 40 10.21 14.39 -5.98
C SER A 40 8.95 15.01 -5.40
N TYR A 41 8.41 14.46 -4.32
CA TYR A 41 7.13 14.89 -3.75
C TYR A 41 6.03 15.01 -4.81
N GLY A 42 6.07 14.13 -5.80
CA GLY A 42 5.07 14.09 -6.85
C GLY A 42 3.69 13.73 -6.30
N GLU A 43 2.68 13.80 -7.15
CA GLU A 43 1.34 13.41 -6.78
C GLU A 43 1.31 11.93 -6.40
N ALA A 44 0.63 11.61 -5.29
CA ALA A 44 0.43 10.24 -4.89
C ALA A 44 -0.53 9.55 -5.86
N ILE A 45 -0.23 8.33 -6.23
CA ILE A 45 -1.16 7.48 -6.93
C ILE A 45 -1.97 6.75 -5.87
N VAL A 46 -3.29 6.87 -5.96
CA VAL A 46 -4.21 6.29 -4.99
C VAL A 46 -4.99 5.15 -5.63
N LEU A 47 -4.98 4.01 -4.96
CA LEU A 47 -5.66 2.81 -5.43
C LEU A 47 -6.62 2.31 -4.35
N THR A 48 -7.66 1.62 -4.78
CA THR A 48 -8.59 0.94 -3.87
C THR A 48 -8.62 -0.53 -4.24
N VAL A 49 -8.45 -1.40 -3.24
CA VAL A 49 -8.54 -2.84 -3.45
C VAL A 49 -9.63 -3.42 -2.55
N PRO A 50 -10.24 -4.54 -2.94
CA PRO A 50 -11.28 -5.17 -2.11
C PRO A 50 -10.79 -5.53 -0.72
N GLY A 51 -11.68 -5.48 0.25
CA GLY A 51 -11.35 -5.78 1.66
C GLY A 51 -10.93 -7.22 1.92
N SER A 52 -11.15 -8.12 0.96
CA SER A 52 -10.69 -9.50 1.04
C SER A 52 -9.24 -9.70 0.61
N GLU A 53 -8.63 -8.69 -0.02
CA GLU A 53 -7.26 -8.78 -0.49
C GLU A 53 -6.26 -8.62 0.65
N ARG A 54 -5.11 -9.28 0.51
CA ARG A 54 -3.99 -9.20 1.46
C ARG A 54 -2.66 -8.94 0.77
N SER A 55 -2.71 -8.70 -0.54
CA SER A 55 -1.54 -8.34 -1.33
C SER A 55 -1.96 -7.57 -2.57
N TYR A 56 -1.02 -6.82 -3.11
CA TYR A 56 -1.22 -6.08 -4.35
C TYR A 56 0.13 -5.87 -5.03
N ASP A 57 0.15 -6.03 -6.36
CA ASP A 57 1.36 -5.80 -7.15
C ASP A 57 1.33 -4.39 -7.75
N LEU A 58 2.28 -3.56 -7.31
CA LEU A 58 2.51 -2.26 -7.93
C LEU A 58 3.29 -2.47 -9.23
N THR A 59 2.86 -1.80 -10.29
CA THR A 59 3.50 -1.89 -11.60
C THR A 59 3.74 -0.49 -12.16
N GLY A 60 4.51 -0.39 -13.24
CA GLY A 60 4.77 0.89 -13.88
C GLY A 60 5.64 1.81 -13.06
N LEU A 61 6.46 1.26 -12.16
CA LEU A 61 7.37 2.05 -11.34
C LEU A 61 8.62 2.43 -12.13
N LYS A 62 9.28 3.50 -11.72
CA LYS A 62 10.54 3.93 -12.33
C LYS A 62 11.71 3.18 -11.73
N PRO A 63 12.73 2.80 -12.53
CA PRO A 63 13.93 2.15 -12.01
C PRO A 63 14.73 3.06 -11.07
N GLY A 64 15.42 2.45 -10.09
CA GLY A 64 16.32 3.16 -9.20
C GLY A 64 15.66 4.27 -8.40
N THR A 65 14.38 4.12 -8.09
CA THR A 65 13.58 5.18 -7.47
C THR A 65 13.08 4.74 -6.10
N GLU A 66 13.19 5.62 -5.12
CA GLU A 66 12.68 5.39 -3.78
C GLU A 66 11.20 5.80 -3.73
N TYR A 67 10.37 4.89 -3.24
CA TYR A 67 8.93 5.10 -3.11
C TYR A 67 8.49 5.01 -1.67
N PHE A 68 7.53 5.84 -1.33
CA PHE A 68 6.83 5.80 -0.05
C PHE A 68 5.43 5.25 -0.31
N VAL A 69 5.02 4.24 0.45
CA VAL A 69 3.71 3.62 0.28
C VAL A 69 2.95 3.58 1.59
N TYR A 70 1.65 3.85 1.51
CA TYR A 70 0.70 3.78 2.64
C TYR A 70 -0.40 2.80 2.33
N ILE A 71 -0.92 2.16 3.39
CA ILE A 71 -2.13 1.38 3.29
C ILE A 71 -3.05 1.69 4.47
N GLN A 72 -4.35 1.78 4.21
CA GLN A 72 -5.39 1.95 5.23
C GLN A 72 -6.52 0.97 4.95
N GLY A 73 -7.07 0.37 6.02
CA GLY A 73 -8.32 -0.35 5.91
C GLY A 73 -9.49 0.63 5.98
N VAL A 74 -10.57 0.35 5.26
CA VAL A 74 -11.76 1.19 5.26
C VAL A 74 -12.97 0.33 5.62
N LYS A 75 -13.75 0.81 6.56
CA LYS A 75 -15.00 0.14 6.98
C LYS A 75 -16.06 1.20 7.26
N GLY A 76 -17.20 1.07 6.59
CA GLY A 76 -18.29 2.04 6.74
C GLY A 76 -17.89 3.46 6.37
N GLY A 77 -16.99 3.62 5.40
CA GLY A 77 -16.47 4.93 5.00
C GLY A 77 -15.43 5.52 5.94
N ILE A 78 -15.06 4.80 7.01
CA ILE A 78 -14.10 5.28 8.00
C ILE A 78 -12.76 4.61 7.76
N PRO A 79 -11.68 5.37 7.47
CA PRO A 79 -10.35 4.79 7.30
C PRO A 79 -9.71 4.47 8.65
N SER A 80 -8.92 3.40 8.68
CA SER A 80 -8.06 3.09 9.82
C SER A 80 -6.81 3.98 9.80
N GLU A 81 -6.00 3.90 10.85
CA GLU A 81 -4.69 4.54 10.82
C GLU A 81 -3.84 3.94 9.70
N PRO A 82 -3.05 4.77 9.01
CA PRO A 82 -2.22 4.29 7.92
C PRO A 82 -1.02 3.49 8.42
N LEU A 83 -0.64 2.51 7.62
CA LEU A 83 0.59 1.75 7.78
C LEU A 83 1.47 2.10 6.59
N SER A 84 2.75 2.35 6.82
CA SER A 84 3.62 2.83 5.76
C SER A 84 4.89 2.00 5.61
N ALA A 85 5.49 2.09 4.43
CA ALA A 85 6.78 1.47 4.14
C ALA A 85 7.50 2.29 3.06
N ILE A 86 8.82 2.12 2.99
CA ILE A 86 9.67 2.74 1.98
C ILE A 86 10.41 1.62 1.27
N PHE A 87 10.53 1.71 -0.04
CA PHE A 87 11.32 0.76 -0.81
C PHE A 87 11.95 1.46 -2.02
N THR A 88 12.99 0.83 -2.57
CA THR A 88 13.70 1.34 -3.75
C THR A 88 13.69 0.27 -4.84
N THR A 89 13.29 0.66 -6.04
CA THR A 89 13.27 -0.22 -7.22
C THR A 89 14.69 -0.39 -7.87
#